data_fa0bfbe2464132fd0328ca4de2f05f60
#
_entry.id   fa0bfbe2464132fd0328ca4de2f05f60
#
_cell.length_a   1.000
_cell.length_b   1.000
_cell.length_c   1.000
_cell.angle_alpha   90.00
_cell.angle_beta   90.00
_cell.angle_gamma   90.00
#
_symmetry.space_group_name_H-M   'P 1'
#
loop_
_entity.id
_entity.type
_entity.pdbx_description
1 polymer ?
#
loop_
_entity_poly.entity_id
_entity_poly.type
_entity_poly.pdbx_seq_one_letter_code
_entity_poly.pdbx_strand_id
1 'polypeptide(L)'
;MRKKILFPAALLLLVFSFVLSLCVGSAQISIREAVSALQNGSLTPDSRILFYVRLPRALAAALSGAALAVSGVLLQNVLNNALAAPNIIGVNAGSGFAVLFLLAVFPTATAFLPFAAFLGALFASLLIYAVAAKSGASRTTITLAGVALSSVFTAGSNAIKTFFPDTIYNSSSFFIGGFSGIAYQNLTPAWIAILLGLLLAVLFSGEMDVLSLGDETAQSLGMRVQGTRFLLLMTASLLAGGAVSFSGLLGFVGLIVPHILRHFIGARHRILVPLSALFGASFVLLCDTLSRTLFSPYEIPVGIVLSLLGGPFFLFLIVRKKGGKLE
;
A
#
# COMPACT_ATOMS: atom_id res chain seq x y z
N MET A 1 23.82 -3.44 -18.75
CA MET A 1 23.26 -2.25 -19.43
C MET A 1 21.78 -2.02 -19.11
N ARG A 2 20.87 -2.99 -19.16
CA ARG A 2 19.42 -2.81 -18.88
C ARG A 2 19.09 -2.15 -17.52
N LYS A 3 19.82 -2.47 -16.43
CA LYS A 3 19.55 -1.94 -15.09
C LYS A 3 19.80 -0.44 -14.92
N LYS A 4 20.74 0.13 -15.67
CA LYS A 4 21.07 1.57 -15.60
C LYS A 4 20.01 2.45 -16.26
N ILE A 5 19.21 1.89 -17.18
CA ILE A 5 18.14 2.60 -17.91
C ILE A 5 16.82 2.58 -17.13
N LEU A 6 16.60 1.54 -16.28
CA LEU A 6 15.33 1.37 -15.56
C LEU A 6 15.06 2.44 -14.50
N PHE A 7 16.09 2.92 -13.80
CA PHE A 7 15.91 4.01 -12.82
C PHE A 7 15.47 5.33 -13.46
N PRO A 8 16.17 5.84 -14.49
CA PRO A 8 15.71 7.03 -15.21
C PRO A 8 14.30 6.84 -15.82
N ALA A 9 14.02 5.66 -16.39
CA ALA A 9 12.71 5.36 -16.95
C ALA A 9 11.61 5.36 -15.88
N ALA A 10 11.86 4.80 -14.70
CA ALA A 10 10.94 4.81 -13.57
C ALA A 10 10.69 6.24 -13.06
N LEU A 11 11.74 7.05 -12.99
CA LEU A 11 11.63 8.44 -12.57
C LEU A 11 10.84 9.28 -13.58
N LEU A 12 11.10 9.10 -14.88
CA LEU A 12 10.35 9.74 -15.95
C LEU A 12 8.89 9.33 -15.92
N LEU A 13 8.59 8.04 -15.71
CA LEU A 13 7.22 7.55 -15.57
C LEU A 13 6.53 8.18 -14.35
N LEU A 14 7.23 8.32 -13.21
CA LEU A 14 6.68 8.95 -12.03
C LEU A 14 6.37 10.43 -12.29
N VAL A 15 7.29 11.17 -12.88
CA VAL A 15 7.08 12.58 -13.22
C VAL A 15 5.91 12.72 -14.21
N PHE A 16 5.89 11.89 -15.26
CA PHE A 16 4.80 11.89 -16.23
C PHE A 16 3.45 11.59 -15.58
N SER A 17 3.34 10.53 -14.79
CA SER A 17 2.08 10.16 -14.12
C SER A 17 1.65 11.21 -13.08
N PHE A 18 2.58 11.86 -12.41
CA PHE A 18 2.29 12.93 -11.47
C PHE A 18 1.75 14.18 -12.18
N VAL A 19 2.41 14.63 -13.24
CA VAL A 19 1.95 15.76 -14.07
C VAL A 19 0.59 15.44 -14.70
N LEU A 20 0.41 14.23 -15.23
CA LEU A 20 -0.86 13.79 -15.78
C LEU A 20 -1.97 13.84 -14.72
N SER A 21 -1.72 13.38 -13.50
CA SER A 21 -2.66 13.43 -12.38
C SER A 21 -3.04 14.86 -11.99
N LEU A 22 -2.15 15.84 -12.14
CA LEU A 22 -2.44 17.26 -11.89
C LEU A 22 -3.27 17.91 -13.00
N CYS A 23 -3.02 17.55 -14.26
CA CYS A 23 -3.66 18.18 -15.41
C CYS A 23 -5.02 17.55 -15.75
N VAL A 24 -5.15 16.22 -15.62
CA VAL A 24 -6.33 15.46 -16.06
C VAL A 24 -7.30 15.21 -14.91
N GLY A 25 -8.59 15.47 -15.14
CA GLY A 25 -9.67 15.27 -14.16
C GLY A 25 -10.98 15.85 -14.69
N SER A 26 -12.01 15.95 -13.85
CA SER A 26 -13.34 16.50 -14.21
C SER A 26 -13.29 17.93 -14.76
N ALA A 27 -12.38 18.78 -14.25
CA ALA A 27 -12.02 20.05 -14.85
C ALA A 27 -10.68 19.88 -15.60
N GLN A 28 -10.58 20.37 -16.83
CA GLN A 28 -9.32 20.34 -17.57
C GLN A 28 -8.48 21.56 -17.20
N ILE A 29 -7.31 21.33 -16.61
CA ILE A 29 -6.33 22.39 -16.31
C ILE A 29 -5.16 22.18 -17.26
N SER A 30 -4.85 23.18 -18.08
CA SER A 30 -3.70 23.10 -18.99
C SER A 30 -2.38 23.13 -18.20
N ILE A 31 -1.33 22.50 -18.73
CA ILE A 31 0.02 22.52 -18.14
C ILE A 31 0.48 23.97 -17.93
N ARG A 32 0.16 24.88 -18.86
CA ARG A 32 0.50 26.29 -18.80
C ARG A 32 -0.16 26.99 -17.60
N GLU A 33 -1.43 26.71 -17.33
CA GLU A 33 -2.17 27.25 -16.19
C GLU A 33 -1.60 26.66 -14.87
N ALA A 34 -1.27 25.37 -14.84
CA ALA A 34 -0.65 24.74 -13.69
C ALA A 34 0.72 25.39 -13.37
N VAL A 35 1.56 25.65 -14.36
CA VAL A 35 2.87 26.32 -14.19
C VAL A 35 2.68 27.79 -13.78
N SER A 36 1.74 28.52 -14.41
CA SER A 36 1.47 29.91 -14.04
C SER A 36 0.90 30.07 -12.64
N ALA A 37 0.08 29.09 -12.18
CA ALA A 37 -0.41 29.04 -10.81
C ALA A 37 0.72 28.85 -9.79
N LEU A 38 1.70 28.00 -10.13
CA LEU A 38 2.90 27.79 -9.29
C LEU A 38 3.81 29.03 -9.23
N GLN A 39 3.93 29.80 -10.33
CA GLN A 39 4.84 30.96 -10.40
C GLN A 39 4.25 32.23 -9.78
N ASN A 40 2.96 32.48 -10.02
CA ASN A 40 2.34 33.78 -9.71
C ASN A 40 1.56 33.79 -8.39
N GLY A 41 1.37 32.63 -7.72
CA GLY A 41 0.62 32.55 -6.47
C GLY A 41 -0.81 33.08 -6.56
N SER A 42 -1.35 33.28 -7.78
CA SER A 42 -2.66 33.88 -8.00
C SER A 42 -3.76 32.93 -7.51
N LEU A 43 -4.67 33.44 -6.68
CA LEU A 43 -5.82 32.71 -6.14
C LEU A 43 -6.96 32.59 -7.17
N THR A 44 -6.64 32.16 -8.38
CA THR A 44 -7.67 31.84 -9.39
C THR A 44 -8.43 30.57 -8.97
N PRO A 45 -9.69 30.35 -9.40
CA PRO A 45 -10.40 29.11 -9.11
C PRO A 45 -9.60 27.86 -9.48
N ASP A 46 -8.90 27.88 -10.60
CA ASP A 46 -8.09 26.76 -11.10
C ASP A 46 -6.85 26.50 -10.22
N SER A 47 -6.21 27.55 -9.70
CA SER A 47 -5.12 27.40 -8.76
C SER A 47 -5.57 26.79 -7.42
N ARG A 48 -6.78 27.13 -6.96
CA ARG A 48 -7.35 26.52 -5.75
C ARG A 48 -7.64 25.03 -5.96
N ILE A 49 -8.19 24.64 -7.10
CA ILE A 49 -8.42 23.23 -7.44
C ILE A 49 -7.07 22.49 -7.49
N LEU A 50 -6.05 23.09 -8.11
CA LEU A 50 -4.73 22.48 -8.21
C LEU A 50 -4.09 22.26 -6.84
N PHE A 51 -4.03 23.29 -5.99
CA PHE A 51 -3.29 23.22 -4.72
C PHE A 51 -4.06 22.52 -3.59
N TYR A 52 -5.38 22.68 -3.51
CA TYR A 52 -6.16 22.16 -2.39
C TYR A 52 -6.89 20.84 -2.68
N VAL A 53 -7.03 20.47 -3.95
CA VAL A 53 -7.70 19.22 -4.33
C VAL A 53 -6.75 18.24 -5.01
N ARG A 54 -6.10 18.66 -6.11
CA ARG A 54 -5.33 17.73 -6.95
C ARG A 54 -3.96 17.40 -6.37
N LEU A 55 -3.25 18.37 -5.86
CA LEU A 55 -1.90 18.16 -5.32
C LEU A 55 -1.91 17.24 -4.08
N PRO A 56 -2.77 17.44 -3.04
CA PRO A 56 -2.88 16.50 -1.93
C PRO A 56 -3.27 15.09 -2.39
N ARG A 57 -4.21 14.98 -3.35
CA ARG A 57 -4.65 13.71 -3.91
C ARG A 57 -3.53 12.99 -4.67
N ALA A 58 -2.78 13.70 -5.51
CA ALA A 58 -1.64 13.13 -6.23
C ALA A 58 -0.53 12.67 -5.29
N LEU A 59 -0.22 13.45 -4.25
CA LEU A 59 0.74 13.08 -3.21
C LEU A 59 0.27 11.84 -2.46
N ALA A 60 -1.01 11.77 -2.08
CA ALA A 60 -1.61 10.61 -1.42
C ALA A 60 -1.49 9.35 -2.29
N ALA A 61 -1.84 9.44 -3.57
CA ALA A 61 -1.76 8.33 -4.51
C ALA A 61 -0.32 7.84 -4.68
N ALA A 62 0.64 8.76 -4.83
CA ALA A 62 2.06 8.43 -4.96
C ALA A 62 2.61 7.76 -3.68
N LEU A 63 2.35 8.33 -2.51
CA LEU A 63 2.78 7.78 -1.22
C LEU A 63 2.19 6.41 -0.95
N SER A 64 0.87 6.23 -1.16
CA SER A 64 0.21 4.93 -0.99
C SER A 64 0.77 3.89 -1.95
N GLY A 65 0.97 4.25 -3.22
CA GLY A 65 1.52 3.36 -4.22
C GLY A 65 2.94 2.89 -3.88
N ALA A 66 3.82 3.82 -3.49
CA ALA A 66 5.17 3.50 -3.04
C ALA A 66 5.16 2.60 -1.80
N ALA A 67 4.39 2.97 -0.79
CA ALA A 67 4.31 2.26 0.47
C ALA A 67 3.78 0.83 0.31
N LEU A 68 2.66 0.65 -0.40
CA LEU A 68 2.06 -0.66 -0.61
C LEU A 68 2.92 -1.58 -1.48
N ALA A 69 3.57 -1.03 -2.53
CA ALA A 69 4.47 -1.81 -3.38
C ALA A 69 5.69 -2.31 -2.59
N VAL A 70 6.33 -1.45 -1.80
CA VAL A 70 7.49 -1.84 -0.97
C VAL A 70 7.07 -2.77 0.16
N SER A 71 5.93 -2.51 0.83
CA SER A 71 5.38 -3.45 1.82
C SER A 71 5.17 -4.84 1.22
N GLY A 72 4.67 -4.92 -0.03
CA GLY A 72 4.58 -6.17 -0.77
C GLY A 72 5.93 -6.86 -0.96
N VAL A 73 6.99 -6.13 -1.35
CA VAL A 73 8.35 -6.69 -1.49
C VAL A 73 8.84 -7.29 -0.18
N LEU A 74 8.68 -6.56 0.94
CA LEU A 74 9.09 -7.00 2.28
C LEU A 74 8.37 -8.28 2.69
N LEU A 75 7.05 -8.34 2.54
CA LEU A 75 6.24 -9.49 2.92
C LEU A 75 6.51 -10.71 2.06
N GLN A 76 6.70 -10.52 0.76
CA GLN A 76 7.08 -11.59 -0.16
C GLN A 76 8.44 -12.19 0.20
N ASN A 77 9.38 -11.37 0.71
CA ASN A 77 10.67 -11.85 1.22
C ASN A 77 10.52 -12.59 2.55
N VAL A 78 9.84 -11.98 3.55
CA VAL A 78 9.63 -12.56 4.88
C VAL A 78 8.94 -13.93 4.80
N LEU A 79 7.90 -14.04 3.98
CA LEU A 79 7.11 -15.27 3.83
C LEU A 79 7.66 -16.20 2.75
N ASN A 80 8.70 -15.79 2.02
CA ASN A 80 9.22 -16.49 0.84
C ASN A 80 8.11 -16.93 -0.13
N ASN A 81 7.16 -16.05 -0.33
CA ASN A 81 6.00 -16.30 -1.17
C ASN A 81 5.73 -15.08 -2.05
N ALA A 82 5.87 -15.24 -3.36
CA ALA A 82 5.65 -14.17 -4.32
C ALA A 82 4.20 -13.62 -4.33
N LEU A 83 3.27 -14.34 -3.73
CA LEU A 83 1.85 -13.97 -3.62
C LEU A 83 1.52 -13.31 -2.27
N ALA A 84 2.51 -13.10 -1.40
CA ALA A 84 2.28 -12.44 -0.12
C ALA A 84 1.98 -10.94 -0.33
N ALA A 85 1.01 -10.45 0.43
CA ALA A 85 0.56 -9.07 0.42
C ALA A 85 0.10 -8.65 1.82
N PRO A 86 -0.05 -7.34 2.12
CA PRO A 86 -0.46 -6.86 3.45
C PRO A 86 -1.75 -7.48 3.99
N ASN A 87 -2.65 -7.91 3.12
CA ASN A 87 -3.90 -8.58 3.51
C ASN A 87 -3.66 -9.88 4.28
N ILE A 88 -2.58 -10.62 3.96
CA ILE A 88 -2.28 -11.93 4.57
C ILE A 88 -1.85 -11.79 6.01
N ILE A 89 -1.15 -10.71 6.35
CA ILE A 89 -0.70 -10.42 7.71
C ILE A 89 -1.67 -9.54 8.50
N GLY A 90 -2.95 -9.56 8.16
CA GLY A 90 -4.01 -8.95 8.93
C GLY A 90 -4.05 -7.43 8.97
N VAL A 91 -3.18 -6.71 8.24
CA VAL A 91 -3.16 -5.24 8.20
C VAL A 91 -4.54 -4.68 7.89
N ASN A 92 -5.16 -5.16 6.81
CA ASN A 92 -6.48 -4.67 6.38
C ASN A 92 -7.59 -5.04 7.38
N ALA A 93 -7.57 -6.27 7.91
CA ALA A 93 -8.58 -6.72 8.87
C ALA A 93 -8.47 -5.96 10.20
N GLY A 94 -7.24 -5.73 10.70
CA GLY A 94 -6.99 -4.95 11.90
C GLY A 94 -7.35 -3.47 11.73
N SER A 95 -6.98 -2.86 10.61
CA SER A 95 -7.37 -1.48 10.28
C SER A 95 -8.88 -1.34 10.21
N GLY A 96 -9.58 -2.23 9.49
CA GLY A 96 -11.02 -2.20 9.34
C GLY A 96 -11.75 -2.39 10.67
N PHE A 97 -11.28 -3.31 11.51
CA PHE A 97 -11.82 -3.52 12.85
C PHE A 97 -11.65 -2.27 13.73
N ALA A 98 -10.45 -1.68 13.76
CA ALA A 98 -10.19 -0.49 14.57
C ALA A 98 -11.03 0.73 14.14
N VAL A 99 -11.22 0.92 12.82
CA VAL A 99 -12.09 1.96 12.27
C VAL A 99 -13.54 1.77 12.71
N LEU A 100 -14.07 0.55 12.57
CA LEU A 100 -15.44 0.25 12.99
C LEU A 100 -15.61 0.38 14.51
N PHE A 101 -14.65 -0.08 15.29
CA PHE A 101 -14.66 0.04 16.74
C PHE A 101 -14.69 1.50 17.18
N LEU A 102 -13.84 2.35 16.57
CA LEU A 102 -13.86 3.79 16.83
C LEU A 102 -15.24 4.41 16.55
N LEU A 103 -15.82 4.10 15.38
CA LEU A 103 -17.14 4.64 15.00
C LEU A 103 -18.28 4.10 15.85
N ALA A 104 -18.19 2.89 16.36
CA ALA A 104 -19.20 2.31 17.25
C ALA A 104 -19.19 2.99 18.62
N VAL A 105 -18.01 3.32 19.16
CA VAL A 105 -17.85 3.96 20.48
C VAL A 105 -17.99 5.48 20.38
N PHE A 106 -17.45 6.08 19.31
CA PHE A 106 -17.43 7.53 19.07
C PHE A 106 -17.89 7.86 17.65
N PRO A 107 -19.23 7.86 17.37
CA PRO A 107 -19.77 8.01 16.01
C PRO A 107 -19.35 9.29 15.29
N THR A 108 -19.04 10.36 16.02
CA THR A 108 -18.64 11.67 15.47
C THR A 108 -17.12 11.82 15.27
N ALA A 109 -16.32 10.86 15.74
CA ALA A 109 -14.85 10.94 15.73
C ALA A 109 -14.21 10.61 14.37
N THR A 110 -14.82 11.04 13.27
CA THR A 110 -14.36 10.75 11.89
C THR A 110 -12.95 11.28 11.60
N ALA A 111 -12.54 12.37 12.25
CA ALA A 111 -11.19 12.93 12.12
C ALA A 111 -10.10 11.99 12.64
N PHE A 112 -10.44 11.04 13.51
CA PHE A 112 -9.49 10.07 14.07
C PHE A 112 -9.44 8.75 13.30
N LEU A 113 -10.24 8.58 12.24
CA LEU A 113 -10.24 7.37 11.41
C LEU A 113 -8.83 7.00 10.87
N PRO A 114 -8.03 7.94 10.34
CA PRO A 114 -6.68 7.64 9.88
C PRO A 114 -5.79 7.06 10.99
N PHE A 115 -5.90 7.63 12.19
CA PHE A 115 -5.12 7.19 13.34
C PHE A 115 -5.56 5.80 13.82
N ALA A 116 -6.87 5.55 13.91
CA ALA A 116 -7.41 4.25 14.28
C ALA A 116 -7.01 3.17 13.26
N ALA A 117 -7.10 3.47 11.96
CA ALA A 117 -6.68 2.56 10.90
C ALA A 117 -5.19 2.20 10.99
N PHE A 118 -4.33 3.20 11.20
CA PHE A 118 -2.89 3.02 11.38
C PHE A 118 -2.56 2.14 12.59
N LEU A 119 -3.11 2.48 13.75
CA LEU A 119 -2.90 1.71 14.98
C LEU A 119 -3.44 0.27 14.85
N GLY A 120 -4.61 0.11 14.23
CA GLY A 120 -5.20 -1.20 13.98
C GLY A 120 -4.32 -2.08 13.09
N ALA A 121 -3.70 -1.51 12.06
CA ALA A 121 -2.74 -2.19 11.21
C ALA A 121 -1.51 -2.69 11.99
N LEU A 122 -0.89 -1.80 12.76
CA LEU A 122 0.29 -2.14 13.57
C LEU A 122 -0.04 -3.15 14.66
N PHE A 123 -1.15 -2.95 15.38
CA PHE A 123 -1.60 -3.87 16.44
C PHE A 123 -1.84 -5.28 15.89
N ALA A 124 -2.55 -5.40 14.76
CA ALA A 124 -2.79 -6.69 14.14
C ALA A 124 -1.48 -7.40 13.77
N SER A 125 -0.54 -6.70 13.17
CA SER A 125 0.75 -7.27 12.78
C SER A 125 1.61 -7.67 13.98
N LEU A 126 1.63 -6.86 15.03
CA LEU A 126 2.30 -7.18 16.29
C LEU A 126 1.70 -8.43 16.93
N LEU A 127 0.37 -8.52 16.97
CA LEU A 127 -0.32 -9.66 17.57
C LEU A 127 -0.07 -10.94 16.78
N ILE A 128 -0.09 -10.88 15.44
CA ILE A 128 0.24 -12.00 14.56
C ILE A 128 1.66 -12.49 14.82
N TYR A 129 2.62 -11.55 14.87
CA TYR A 129 4.00 -11.92 15.16
C TYR A 129 4.16 -12.49 16.56
N ALA A 130 3.53 -11.91 17.59
CA ALA A 130 3.59 -12.39 18.97
C ALA A 130 3.04 -13.83 19.11
N VAL A 131 1.95 -14.15 18.41
CA VAL A 131 1.40 -15.51 18.35
C VAL A 131 2.36 -16.46 17.62
N ALA A 132 2.89 -16.04 16.47
CA ALA A 132 3.82 -16.86 15.70
C ALA A 132 5.16 -17.09 16.41
N ALA A 133 5.65 -16.11 17.18
CA ALA A 133 6.90 -16.18 17.90
C ALA A 133 6.93 -17.29 18.96
N LYS A 134 5.78 -17.58 19.60
CA LYS A 134 5.63 -18.69 20.55
C LYS A 134 5.87 -20.07 19.92
N SER A 135 5.72 -20.17 18.60
CA SER A 135 5.91 -21.40 17.80
C SER A 135 7.12 -21.29 16.86
N GLY A 136 8.12 -20.48 17.21
CA GLY A 136 9.38 -20.35 16.47
C GLY A 136 9.35 -19.35 15.30
N ALA A 137 8.27 -18.56 15.10
CA ALA A 137 8.13 -17.53 14.06
C ALA A 137 8.49 -18.03 12.64
N SER A 138 8.13 -19.27 12.31
CA SER A 138 8.33 -19.80 10.98
C SER A 138 7.44 -19.09 9.96
N ARG A 139 7.78 -19.17 8.66
CA ARG A 139 7.00 -18.58 7.57
C ARG A 139 5.55 -19.08 7.57
N THR A 140 5.38 -20.39 7.76
CA THR A 140 4.06 -21.04 7.81
C THR A 140 3.26 -20.58 9.02
N THR A 141 3.90 -20.50 10.20
CA THR A 141 3.25 -20.07 11.45
C THR A 141 2.77 -18.62 11.35
N ILE A 142 3.59 -17.71 10.79
CA ILE A 142 3.17 -16.30 10.55
C ILE A 142 1.97 -16.25 9.63
N THR A 143 1.98 -17.01 8.53
CA THR A 143 0.85 -17.03 7.58
C THR A 143 -0.42 -17.56 8.22
N LEU A 144 -0.34 -18.69 8.96
CA LEU A 144 -1.50 -19.29 9.63
C LEU A 144 -2.06 -18.37 10.73
N ALA A 145 -1.17 -17.77 11.54
CA ALA A 145 -1.57 -16.79 12.54
C ALA A 145 -2.25 -15.57 11.89
N GLY A 146 -1.74 -15.12 10.73
CA GLY A 146 -2.33 -14.04 9.94
C GLY A 146 -3.74 -14.35 9.50
N VAL A 147 -3.99 -15.53 8.94
CA VAL A 147 -5.33 -15.99 8.52
C VAL A 147 -6.27 -16.10 9.71
N ALA A 148 -5.83 -16.74 10.79
CA ALA A 148 -6.66 -16.95 11.99
C ALA A 148 -7.06 -15.61 12.64
N LEU A 149 -6.10 -14.71 12.86
CA LEU A 149 -6.37 -13.40 13.48
C LEU A 149 -7.18 -12.48 12.56
N SER A 150 -6.95 -12.53 11.25
CA SER A 150 -7.79 -11.81 10.28
C SER A 150 -9.25 -12.26 10.35
N SER A 151 -9.49 -13.55 10.54
CA SER A 151 -10.85 -14.10 10.73
C SER A 151 -11.50 -13.59 12.03
N VAL A 152 -10.73 -13.47 13.13
CA VAL A 152 -11.21 -12.91 14.40
C VAL A 152 -11.56 -11.43 14.23
N PHE A 153 -10.67 -10.63 13.62
CA PHE A 153 -10.96 -9.20 13.36
C PHE A 153 -12.17 -9.02 12.43
N THR A 154 -12.31 -9.89 11.42
CA THR A 154 -13.46 -9.86 10.50
C THR A 154 -14.75 -10.20 11.24
N ALA A 155 -14.75 -11.22 12.11
CA ALA A 155 -15.90 -11.58 12.94
C ALA A 155 -16.28 -10.42 13.89
N GLY A 156 -15.31 -9.80 14.55
CA GLY A 156 -15.52 -8.61 15.37
C GLY A 156 -16.09 -7.43 14.57
N SER A 157 -15.57 -7.21 13.36
CA SER A 157 -16.08 -6.19 12.44
C SER A 157 -17.54 -6.44 12.06
N ASN A 158 -17.91 -7.68 11.78
CA ASN A 158 -19.28 -8.04 11.45
C ASN A 158 -20.22 -7.91 12.65
N ALA A 159 -19.77 -8.26 13.85
CA ALA A 159 -20.53 -8.02 15.08
C ALA A 159 -20.80 -6.51 15.27
N ILE A 160 -19.79 -5.67 15.12
CA ILE A 160 -19.98 -4.20 15.22
C ILE A 160 -21.00 -3.71 14.18
N LYS A 161 -20.90 -4.13 12.94
CA LYS A 161 -21.86 -3.74 11.88
C LYS A 161 -23.29 -4.21 12.18
N THR A 162 -23.45 -5.32 12.87
CA THR A 162 -24.75 -5.87 13.25
C THR A 162 -25.38 -5.06 14.39
N PHE A 163 -24.59 -4.72 15.43
CA PHE A 163 -25.10 -3.97 16.60
C PHE A 163 -25.15 -2.47 16.36
N PHE A 164 -24.30 -1.93 15.47
CA PHE A 164 -24.17 -0.51 15.14
C PHE A 164 -24.26 -0.29 13.62
N PRO A 165 -25.43 -0.44 12.98
CA PRO A 165 -25.59 -0.36 11.53
C PRO A 165 -25.10 0.94 10.90
N ASP A 166 -25.18 2.06 11.60
CA ASP A 166 -24.72 3.37 11.10
C ASP A 166 -23.22 3.39 10.79
N THR A 167 -22.44 2.51 11.41
CA THR A 167 -21.01 2.38 11.13
C THR A 167 -20.74 1.91 9.70
N ILE A 168 -21.69 1.19 9.06
CA ILE A 168 -21.57 0.71 7.68
C ILE A 168 -21.48 1.91 6.73
N TYR A 169 -22.39 2.88 6.87
CA TYR A 169 -22.40 4.07 6.03
C TYR A 169 -21.16 4.91 6.24
N ASN A 170 -20.81 5.21 7.49
CA ASN A 170 -19.71 6.08 7.86
C ASN A 170 -18.33 5.49 7.51
N SER A 171 -18.20 4.16 7.38
CA SER A 171 -16.96 3.48 7.03
C SER A 171 -16.87 3.02 5.57
N SER A 172 -17.93 3.16 4.78
CA SER A 172 -18.02 2.60 3.43
C SER A 172 -16.89 3.06 2.50
N SER A 173 -16.56 4.36 2.51
CA SER A 173 -15.47 4.94 1.73
C SER A 173 -14.10 4.35 2.12
N PHE A 174 -13.87 4.10 3.40
CA PHE A 174 -12.65 3.47 3.90
C PHE A 174 -12.50 2.02 3.39
N PHE A 175 -13.59 1.23 3.42
CA PHE A 175 -13.54 -0.16 2.95
C PHE A 175 -13.40 -0.29 1.44
N ILE A 176 -13.92 0.65 0.66
CA ILE A 176 -13.75 0.66 -0.81
C ILE A 176 -12.36 1.13 -1.18
N GLY A 177 -11.81 2.09 -0.45
CA GLY A 177 -10.50 2.69 -0.68
C GLY A 177 -10.48 3.71 -1.83
N GLY A 178 -9.92 4.89 -1.56
CA GLY A 178 -9.84 5.97 -2.53
C GLY A 178 -9.15 7.21 -1.98
N PHE A 179 -9.05 8.23 -2.85
CA PHE A 179 -8.38 9.50 -2.53
C PHE A 179 -9.32 10.70 -2.63
N SER A 180 -10.62 10.47 -2.73
CA SER A 180 -11.60 11.56 -2.81
C SER A 180 -11.66 12.31 -1.48
N GLY A 181 -11.66 13.65 -1.53
CA GLY A 181 -11.74 14.50 -0.34
C GLY A 181 -10.47 14.52 0.55
N ILE A 182 -9.34 13.99 0.10
CA ILE A 182 -8.09 14.04 0.86
C ILE A 182 -7.53 15.47 0.89
N ALA A 183 -7.27 15.96 2.11
CA ALA A 183 -6.56 17.21 2.39
C ALA A 183 -5.15 16.94 2.96
N TYR A 184 -4.28 17.94 2.96
CA TYR A 184 -2.93 17.84 3.54
C TYR A 184 -2.93 17.37 4.99
N GLN A 185 -3.92 17.78 5.78
CA GLN A 185 -4.07 17.39 7.19
C GLN A 185 -4.18 15.87 7.37
N ASN A 186 -4.81 15.18 6.42
CA ASN A 186 -4.95 13.73 6.46
C ASN A 186 -3.61 13.01 6.19
N LEU A 187 -2.72 13.65 5.44
CA LEU A 187 -1.40 13.10 5.09
C LEU A 187 -0.37 13.31 6.19
N THR A 188 -0.53 14.36 7.01
CA THR A 188 0.53 14.86 7.90
C THR A 188 1.12 13.81 8.84
N PRO A 189 0.37 12.94 9.53
CA PRO A 189 1.00 11.92 10.38
C PRO A 189 1.55 10.73 9.57
N ALA A 190 0.92 10.39 8.44
CA ALA A 190 1.21 9.16 7.71
C ALA A 190 2.47 9.25 6.83
N TRP A 191 2.75 10.42 6.23
CA TRP A 191 3.91 10.56 5.34
C TRP A 191 5.24 10.33 6.06
N ILE A 192 5.34 10.72 7.35
CA ILE A 192 6.54 10.47 8.17
C ILE A 192 6.75 8.96 8.34
N ALA A 193 5.68 8.24 8.70
CA ALA A 193 5.72 6.78 8.84
C ALA A 193 6.10 6.08 7.53
N ILE A 194 5.56 6.55 6.40
CA ILE A 194 5.88 6.02 5.08
C ILE A 194 7.33 6.29 4.70
N LEU A 195 7.82 7.52 4.86
CA LEU A 195 9.22 7.85 4.54
C LEU A 195 10.20 7.07 5.41
N LEU A 196 9.91 6.95 6.72
CA LEU A 196 10.70 6.12 7.63
C LEU A 196 10.70 4.66 7.19
N GLY A 197 9.52 4.10 6.85
CA GLY A 197 9.40 2.73 6.39
C GLY A 197 10.13 2.49 5.06
N LEU A 198 10.09 3.43 4.12
CA LEU A 198 10.83 3.35 2.86
C LEU A 198 12.35 3.39 3.10
N LEU A 199 12.81 4.27 4.00
CA LEU A 199 14.22 4.35 4.40
C LEU A 199 14.68 3.01 5.01
N LEU A 200 13.93 2.48 5.98
CA LEU A 200 14.22 1.19 6.60
C LEU A 200 14.25 0.05 5.57
N ALA A 201 13.30 0.02 4.63
CA ALA A 201 13.26 -1.00 3.59
C ALA A 201 14.50 -0.96 2.67
N VAL A 202 15.02 0.23 2.36
CA VAL A 202 16.27 0.39 1.60
C VAL A 202 17.47 -0.06 2.44
N LEU A 203 17.54 0.32 3.72
CA LEU A 203 18.62 -0.08 4.62
C LEU A 203 18.68 -1.59 4.80
N PHE A 204 17.53 -2.26 4.99
CA PHE A 204 17.47 -3.72 5.17
C PHE A 204 17.45 -4.51 3.86
N SER A 205 17.68 -3.89 2.72
CA SER A 205 17.66 -4.58 1.42
C SER A 205 18.78 -5.64 1.28
N GLY A 206 19.89 -5.46 1.97
CA GLY A 206 20.98 -6.45 2.03
C GLY A 206 20.58 -7.70 2.83
N GLU A 207 19.97 -7.50 3.99
CA GLU A 207 19.46 -8.57 4.85
C GLU A 207 18.34 -9.36 4.15
N MET A 208 17.53 -8.68 3.33
CA MET A 208 16.52 -9.36 2.50
C MET A 208 17.16 -10.30 1.46
N ASP A 209 18.27 -9.88 0.83
CA ASP A 209 19.01 -10.74 -0.11
C ASP A 209 19.55 -11.99 0.59
N VAL A 210 20.10 -11.86 1.81
CA VAL A 210 20.58 -13.00 2.63
C VAL A 210 19.42 -13.89 3.08
N LEU A 211 18.31 -13.31 3.56
CA LEU A 211 17.13 -14.07 4.00
C LEU A 211 16.49 -14.87 2.86
N SER A 212 16.63 -14.42 1.62
CA SER A 212 16.13 -15.13 0.43
C SER A 212 16.88 -16.43 0.10
N LEU A 213 18.09 -16.62 0.66
CA LEU A 213 18.87 -17.85 0.51
C LEU A 213 18.35 -19.02 1.37
N GLY A 214 17.40 -18.75 2.25
CA GLY A 214 16.83 -19.71 3.19
C GLY A 214 17.35 -19.53 4.61
N ASP A 215 16.59 -20.06 5.58
CA ASP A 215 16.80 -19.81 7.00
C ASP A 215 18.13 -20.38 7.52
N GLU A 216 18.44 -21.63 7.13
CA GLU A 216 19.67 -22.32 7.53
C GLU A 216 20.90 -21.61 6.97
N THR A 217 20.87 -21.23 5.69
CA THR A 217 21.97 -20.50 5.06
C THR A 217 22.14 -19.11 5.68
N ALA A 218 21.05 -18.40 5.94
CA ALA A 218 21.10 -17.08 6.56
C ALA A 218 21.66 -17.16 7.99
N GLN A 219 21.31 -18.20 8.77
CA GLN A 219 21.88 -18.44 10.11
C GLN A 219 23.37 -18.76 10.04
N SER A 220 23.79 -19.61 9.10
CA SER A 220 25.21 -19.95 8.89
C SER A 220 26.06 -18.72 8.54
N LEU A 221 25.47 -17.71 7.92
CA LEU A 221 26.09 -16.41 7.64
C LEU A 221 26.02 -15.43 8.83
N GLY A 222 25.55 -15.89 10.00
CA GLY A 222 25.49 -15.09 11.23
C GLY A 222 24.25 -14.22 11.40
N MET A 223 23.23 -14.38 10.52
CA MET A 223 22.00 -13.59 10.61
C MET A 223 21.09 -14.07 11.74
N ARG A 224 20.55 -13.14 12.52
CA ARG A 224 19.46 -13.41 13.48
C ARG A 224 18.12 -13.43 12.75
N VAL A 225 17.80 -14.55 12.09
CA VAL A 225 16.65 -14.70 11.18
C VAL A 225 15.33 -14.23 11.81
N GLN A 226 15.02 -14.61 13.05
CA GLN A 226 13.78 -14.19 13.72
C GLN A 226 13.71 -12.68 13.94
N GLY A 227 14.81 -12.06 14.40
CA GLY A 227 14.90 -10.61 14.59
C GLY A 227 14.75 -9.83 13.28
N THR A 228 15.43 -10.30 12.23
CA THR A 228 15.33 -9.71 10.90
C THR A 228 13.91 -9.82 10.36
N ARG A 229 13.25 -10.98 10.49
CA ARG A 229 11.84 -11.15 10.10
C ARG A 229 10.91 -10.19 10.84
N PHE A 230 11.11 -10.05 12.15
CA PHE A 230 10.33 -9.09 12.94
C PHE A 230 10.48 -7.68 12.40
N LEU A 231 11.71 -7.20 12.20
CA LEU A 231 11.98 -5.86 11.71
C LEU A 231 11.38 -5.62 10.31
N LEU A 232 11.53 -6.58 9.39
CA LEU A 232 10.96 -6.49 8.05
C LEU A 232 9.43 -6.51 8.07
N LEU A 233 8.82 -7.33 8.93
CA LEU A 233 7.37 -7.41 9.09
C LEU A 233 6.82 -6.12 9.69
N MET A 234 7.48 -5.54 10.70
CA MET A 234 7.09 -4.26 11.29
C MET A 234 7.26 -3.10 10.29
N THR A 235 8.34 -3.11 9.50
CA THR A 235 8.53 -2.12 8.42
C THR A 235 7.44 -2.24 7.34
N ALA A 236 7.07 -3.46 6.95
CA ALA A 236 5.98 -3.69 6.01
C ALA A 236 4.63 -3.19 6.54
N SER A 237 4.39 -3.42 7.84
CA SER A 237 3.15 -2.97 8.51
C SER A 237 3.12 -1.46 8.71
N LEU A 238 4.25 -0.83 8.98
CA LEU A 238 4.39 0.62 9.06
C LEU A 238 4.04 1.27 7.71
N LEU A 239 4.56 0.72 6.62
CA LEU A 239 4.28 1.18 5.26
C LEU A 239 2.81 0.97 4.88
N ALA A 240 2.30 -0.25 5.05
CA ALA A 240 0.91 -0.57 4.69
C ALA A 240 -0.09 0.17 5.57
N GLY A 241 0.13 0.22 6.89
CA GLY A 241 -0.70 0.97 7.83
C GLY A 241 -0.70 2.47 7.55
N GLY A 242 0.48 3.04 7.24
CA GLY A 242 0.59 4.42 6.81
C GLY A 242 -0.21 4.72 5.54
N ALA A 243 -0.15 3.86 4.53
CA ALA A 243 -0.95 4.00 3.32
C ALA A 243 -2.45 3.88 3.61
N VAL A 244 -2.87 2.81 4.30
CA VAL A 244 -4.28 2.51 4.61
C VAL A 244 -4.93 3.60 5.45
N SER A 245 -4.16 4.29 6.31
CA SER A 245 -4.69 5.33 7.20
C SER A 245 -5.42 6.46 6.47
N PHE A 246 -4.97 6.84 5.30
CA PHE A 246 -5.61 7.92 4.53
C PHE A 246 -6.23 7.46 3.20
N SER A 247 -5.76 6.35 2.62
CA SER A 247 -6.33 5.82 1.37
C SER A 247 -7.49 4.84 1.58
N GLY A 248 -7.70 4.38 2.80
CA GLY A 248 -8.53 3.20 3.05
C GLY A 248 -7.90 1.92 2.50
N LEU A 249 -8.72 0.88 2.36
CA LEU A 249 -8.23 -0.44 1.98
C LEU A 249 -7.94 -0.52 0.48
N LEU A 250 -6.67 -0.45 0.09
CA LEU A 250 -6.23 -0.67 -1.29
C LEU A 250 -5.63 -2.07 -1.44
N GLY A 251 -6.06 -2.79 -2.47
CA GLY A 251 -5.57 -4.13 -2.79
C GLY A 251 -4.61 -4.15 -3.97
N PHE A 252 -3.96 -5.30 -4.18
CA PHE A 252 -3.19 -5.71 -5.36
C PHE A 252 -1.90 -4.92 -5.67
N VAL A 253 -1.71 -3.69 -5.25
CA VAL A 253 -0.51 -2.87 -5.55
C VAL A 253 0.77 -3.60 -5.15
N GLY A 254 0.82 -4.11 -3.91
CA GLY A 254 1.96 -4.86 -3.36
C GLY A 254 2.17 -6.24 -3.99
N LEU A 255 1.24 -6.71 -4.80
CA LEU A 255 1.33 -7.95 -5.58
C LEU A 255 1.82 -7.69 -7.00
N ILE A 256 1.13 -6.79 -7.71
CA ILE A 256 1.35 -6.53 -9.14
C ILE A 256 2.72 -5.93 -9.36
N VAL A 257 3.05 -4.85 -8.66
CA VAL A 257 4.25 -4.05 -8.91
C VAL A 257 5.55 -4.86 -8.69
N PRO A 258 5.76 -5.50 -7.53
CA PRO A 258 6.96 -6.31 -7.33
C PRO A 258 7.05 -7.49 -8.29
N HIS A 259 5.92 -8.11 -8.64
CA HIS A 259 5.90 -9.25 -9.56
C HIS A 259 6.37 -8.85 -10.95
N ILE A 260 5.84 -7.76 -11.51
CA ILE A 260 6.25 -7.22 -12.80
C ILE A 260 7.74 -6.87 -12.77
N LEU A 261 8.20 -6.17 -11.75
CA LEU A 261 9.59 -5.74 -11.66
C LEU A 261 10.57 -6.92 -11.55
N ARG A 262 10.23 -7.96 -10.77
CA ARG A 262 11.10 -9.17 -10.69
C ARG A 262 11.32 -9.84 -12.04
N HIS A 263 10.35 -9.78 -12.92
CA HIS A 263 10.51 -10.32 -14.29
C HIS A 263 11.60 -9.59 -15.07
N PHE A 264 11.76 -8.27 -14.88
CA PHE A 264 12.73 -7.46 -15.61
C PHE A 264 14.12 -7.38 -14.96
N ILE A 265 14.18 -7.33 -13.60
CA ILE A 265 15.41 -7.04 -12.86
C ILE A 265 15.91 -8.19 -11.98
N GLY A 266 15.10 -9.25 -11.84
CA GLY A 266 15.37 -10.35 -10.91
C GLY A 266 15.04 -10.01 -9.46
N ALA A 267 15.55 -10.81 -8.52
CA ALA A 267 15.16 -10.76 -7.11
C ALA A 267 16.10 -9.92 -6.22
N ARG A 268 17.08 -9.19 -6.77
CA ARG A 268 18.03 -8.41 -5.94
C ARG A 268 17.32 -7.22 -5.29
N HIS A 269 17.14 -7.27 -3.96
CA HIS A 269 16.31 -6.32 -3.20
C HIS A 269 16.87 -4.90 -3.18
N ARG A 270 18.19 -4.71 -3.21
CA ARG A 270 18.82 -3.37 -3.32
C ARG A 270 18.35 -2.56 -4.53
N ILE A 271 17.89 -3.24 -5.60
CA ILE A 271 17.36 -2.60 -6.80
C ILE A 271 15.84 -2.67 -6.82
N LEU A 272 15.28 -3.80 -6.38
CA LEU A 272 13.85 -4.06 -6.40
C LEU A 272 13.07 -3.10 -5.48
N VAL A 273 13.57 -2.82 -4.26
CA VAL A 273 12.90 -1.95 -3.29
C VAL A 273 12.70 -0.54 -3.84
N PRO A 274 13.75 0.22 -4.24
CA PRO A 274 13.55 1.57 -4.71
C PRO A 274 12.78 1.64 -6.05
N LEU A 275 12.97 0.68 -6.95
CA LEU A 275 12.17 0.64 -8.17
C LEU A 275 10.70 0.31 -7.88
N SER A 276 10.42 -0.55 -6.90
CA SER A 276 9.03 -0.82 -6.47
C SER A 276 8.36 0.41 -5.90
N ALA A 277 9.09 1.27 -5.18
CA ALA A 277 8.55 2.54 -4.70
C ALA A 277 8.16 3.46 -5.87
N LEU A 278 9.06 3.66 -6.85
CA LEU A 278 8.81 4.53 -8.00
C LEU A 278 7.68 4.02 -8.89
N PHE A 279 7.72 2.73 -9.26
CA PHE A 279 6.68 2.13 -10.09
C PHE A 279 5.34 2.00 -9.36
N GLY A 280 5.35 1.73 -8.04
CA GLY A 280 4.15 1.68 -7.22
C GLY A 280 3.46 3.04 -7.15
N ALA A 281 4.22 4.11 -6.93
CA ALA A 281 3.73 5.47 -6.98
C ALA A 281 3.09 5.80 -8.34
N SER A 282 3.81 5.51 -9.43
CA SER A 282 3.31 5.74 -10.79
C SER A 282 2.06 4.93 -11.09
N PHE A 283 2.02 3.67 -10.70
CA PHE A 283 0.88 2.78 -10.93
C PHE A 283 -0.39 3.27 -10.26
N VAL A 284 -0.32 3.66 -8.97
CA VAL A 284 -1.49 4.15 -8.25
C VAL A 284 -1.91 5.53 -8.76
N LEU A 285 -0.97 6.42 -9.12
CA LEU A 285 -1.28 7.69 -9.78
C LEU A 285 -2.06 7.50 -11.09
N LEU A 286 -1.64 6.57 -11.93
CA LEU A 286 -2.33 6.27 -13.19
C LEU A 286 -3.71 5.65 -12.94
N CYS A 287 -3.82 4.72 -11.99
CA CYS A 287 -5.11 4.13 -11.61
C CYS A 287 -6.08 5.18 -11.03
N ASP A 288 -5.59 6.11 -10.19
CA ASP A 288 -6.42 7.20 -9.67
C ASP A 288 -6.84 8.18 -10.77
N THR A 289 -5.96 8.49 -11.72
CA THR A 289 -6.31 9.32 -12.88
C THR A 289 -7.37 8.63 -13.74
N LEU A 290 -7.22 7.34 -14.01
CA LEU A 290 -8.24 6.56 -14.72
C LEU A 290 -9.57 6.53 -13.97
N SER A 291 -9.56 6.36 -12.64
CA SER A 291 -10.78 6.30 -11.82
C SER A 291 -11.62 7.58 -11.90
N ARG A 292 -10.95 8.73 -12.11
CA ARG A 292 -11.61 10.05 -12.25
C ARG A 292 -12.10 10.38 -13.66
N THR A 293 -11.59 9.68 -14.67
CA THR A 293 -11.82 10.04 -16.08
C THR A 293 -12.75 9.07 -16.79
N LEU A 294 -12.73 7.77 -16.44
CA LEU A 294 -13.46 6.72 -17.14
C LEU A 294 -14.98 6.94 -17.18
N PHE A 295 -15.56 7.50 -16.12
CA PHE A 295 -17.00 7.70 -15.98
C PHE A 295 -17.38 9.16 -15.67
N SER A 296 -16.53 10.11 -16.10
CA SER A 296 -16.82 11.54 -15.90
C SER A 296 -18.25 11.88 -16.34
N PRO A 297 -19.05 12.66 -15.56
CA PRO A 297 -18.61 13.43 -14.37
C PRO A 297 -18.57 12.66 -13.04
N TYR A 298 -18.90 11.36 -13.03
CA TYR A 298 -18.86 10.55 -11.80
C TYR A 298 -17.44 10.01 -11.56
N GLU A 299 -16.98 10.09 -10.31
CA GLU A 299 -15.68 9.52 -9.89
C GLU A 299 -15.91 8.14 -9.28
N ILE A 300 -15.14 7.15 -9.75
CA ILE A 300 -15.10 5.82 -9.14
C ILE A 300 -13.95 5.77 -8.14
N PRO A 301 -14.12 5.21 -6.92
CA PRO A 301 -13.01 4.98 -6.02
C PRO A 301 -11.91 4.13 -6.66
N VAL A 302 -10.63 4.52 -6.48
CA VAL A 302 -9.49 3.84 -7.12
C VAL A 302 -9.36 2.38 -6.67
N GLY A 303 -9.85 2.02 -5.48
CA GLY A 303 -9.86 0.63 -5.00
C GLY A 303 -10.65 -0.31 -5.91
N ILE A 304 -11.71 0.18 -6.57
CA ILE A 304 -12.47 -0.59 -7.58
C ILE A 304 -11.60 -0.84 -8.81
N VAL A 305 -10.93 0.19 -9.33
CA VAL A 305 -10.05 0.07 -10.51
C VAL A 305 -8.90 -0.90 -10.24
N LEU A 306 -8.25 -0.77 -9.05
CA LEU A 306 -7.18 -1.67 -8.63
C LEU A 306 -7.66 -3.13 -8.51
N SER A 307 -8.88 -3.35 -8.04
CA SER A 307 -9.47 -4.69 -7.91
C SER A 307 -9.80 -5.29 -9.28
N LEU A 308 -10.34 -4.48 -10.20
CA LEU A 308 -10.64 -4.90 -11.58
C LEU A 308 -9.37 -5.24 -12.38
N LEU A 309 -8.26 -4.56 -12.13
CA LEU A 309 -6.97 -4.87 -12.75
C LEU A 309 -6.27 -6.04 -12.04
N GLY A 310 -6.33 -6.06 -10.71
CA GLY A 310 -5.59 -7.01 -9.88
C GLY A 310 -6.15 -8.43 -9.92
N GLY A 311 -7.47 -8.58 -9.88
CA GLY A 311 -8.13 -9.88 -9.92
C GLY A 311 -7.78 -10.69 -11.16
N PRO A 312 -8.03 -10.18 -12.40
CA PRO A 312 -7.67 -10.87 -13.62
C PRO A 312 -6.14 -11.10 -13.75
N PHE A 313 -5.31 -10.14 -13.36
CA PHE A 313 -3.87 -10.30 -13.36
C PHE A 313 -3.43 -11.48 -12.49
N PHE A 314 -4.01 -11.60 -11.30
CA PHE A 314 -3.72 -12.69 -10.37
C PHE A 314 -4.18 -14.06 -10.91
N LEU A 315 -5.39 -14.13 -11.47
CA LEU A 315 -5.89 -15.34 -12.13
C LEU A 315 -4.98 -15.76 -13.30
N PHE A 316 -4.56 -14.81 -14.12
CA PHE A 316 -3.60 -15.09 -15.21
C PHE A 316 -2.29 -15.69 -14.70
N LEU A 317 -1.75 -15.19 -13.58
CA LEU A 317 -0.53 -15.73 -12.98
C LEU A 317 -0.69 -17.17 -12.50
N ILE A 318 -1.84 -17.49 -11.89
CA ILE A 318 -2.13 -18.86 -11.42
C ILE A 318 -2.21 -19.82 -12.59
N VAL A 319 -2.92 -19.46 -13.65
CA VAL A 319 -3.09 -20.31 -14.83
C VAL A 319 -1.76 -20.53 -15.55
N ARG A 320 -0.96 -19.47 -15.73
CA ARG A 320 0.35 -19.56 -16.38
C ARG A 320 1.35 -20.45 -15.62
N LYS A 321 1.27 -20.49 -14.29
CA LYS A 321 2.16 -21.32 -13.47
C LYS A 321 1.85 -22.82 -13.57
N LYS A 322 0.64 -23.19 -14.00
CA LYS A 322 0.25 -24.62 -14.24
C LYS A 322 0.82 -25.20 -15.55
N GLY A 323 1.29 -24.36 -16.48
CA GLY A 323 1.90 -24.80 -17.74
C GLY A 323 3.42 -25.07 -17.68
N GLY A 324 4.09 -24.73 -16.59
CA GLY A 324 5.49 -25.03 -16.30
C GLY A 324 5.58 -25.86 -15.03
N LYS A 325 6.23 -27.05 -15.13
CA LYS A 325 6.39 -28.04 -14.06
C LYS A 325 6.66 -27.43 -12.71
N LEU A 326 5.98 -27.96 -11.68
CA LEU A 326 6.34 -27.82 -10.28
C LEU A 326 7.80 -28.27 -10.08
N GLU A 327 8.72 -27.35 -9.89
CA GLU A 327 10.00 -27.53 -9.23
C GLU A 327 10.07 -26.53 -8.07
#